data_146232d236be3107c8caecc3f2deeed1
#
_entry.id   146232d236be3107c8caecc3f2deeed1
#
_cell.length_a   1.000
_cell.length_b   1.000
_cell.length_c   1.000
_cell.angle_alpha   90.00
_cell.angle_beta   90.00
_cell.angle_gamma   90.00
#
_symmetry.space_group_name_H-M   'P 1'
#
loop_
_entity.id
_entity.type
_entity.pdbx_description
1 polymer ?
#
loop_
_entity_poly.entity_id
_entity_poly.type
_entity_poly.pdbx_seq_one_letter_code
_entity_poly.pdbx_strand_id
1 'polypeptide(L)'
;MKEKELLQELKEINLLQQALGILDWDIQTGMPEKASNERSEVNSYLYSIYFSKKIGPKIKEAIHYFSEHPDELSETGKVIFEKVKEDYELEYKVPEELMTALTAATSSAQVQWQKSRESKKFTDFQPALTKNIELTKELIPYWKKDEATDYDVLLNQYEPGMTVEILDRVFDQLKAGILKIRQTINEKGQEPRTNFLTRKMTKAQQEKFVVGVIEQLGYDFSRGRLDDTIHPFMLGINHNDARITTRWNEHDFKMAVFGVIHEAGHGMYEQDIDEKYAYTPIYQGTSMGIHESQSLFNEIIIGSNRNFWEKQYPFFQECAEGTFDDISFDDFYRSLKKTQSSLIRIEADSLTYPLHIIIRYEIEKMIFNEGVAIEELPEIWNDKYEEYLGVRPENDVEGILQDVHWSGASFGYLPSYALGYMYAAQLLHAMEKEQSIDEILASDDYSPIKEWMKEHIHQYGASRKPTQLIQDATNEGLNPQYLIDYMEKIYFSVYQVD
;
A
#
# COMPACT_ATOMS: atom_id res chain seq x y z
N MET A 1 -34.04 17.91 2.09
CA MET A 1 -33.00 17.77 1.03
C MET A 1 -33.38 16.61 0.13
N LYS A 2 -33.04 16.63 -1.17
CA LYS A 2 -33.22 15.48 -2.06
C LYS A 2 -31.85 14.80 -2.31
N GLU A 3 -31.83 13.49 -2.54
CA GLU A 3 -30.62 12.74 -2.86
C GLU A 3 -29.79 13.42 -3.99
N LYS A 4 -30.47 13.91 -5.05
CA LYS A 4 -29.80 14.63 -6.14
C LYS A 4 -29.05 15.88 -5.68
N GLU A 5 -29.50 16.56 -4.63
CA GLU A 5 -28.84 17.76 -4.09
C GLU A 5 -27.56 17.37 -3.33
N LEU A 6 -27.59 16.26 -2.58
CA LEU A 6 -26.40 15.70 -1.96
C LEU A 6 -25.37 15.29 -3.01
N LEU A 7 -25.79 14.51 -4.03
CA LEU A 7 -24.89 14.07 -5.10
C LEU A 7 -24.27 15.25 -5.88
N GLN A 8 -25.02 16.36 -6.06
CA GLN A 8 -24.46 17.56 -6.68
C GLN A 8 -23.38 18.23 -5.82
N GLU A 9 -23.57 18.29 -4.49
CA GLU A 9 -22.57 18.85 -3.59
C GLU A 9 -21.30 17.95 -3.53
N LEU A 10 -21.49 16.63 -3.47
CA LEU A 10 -20.38 15.65 -3.53
C LEU A 10 -19.59 15.79 -4.83
N LYS A 11 -20.27 16.02 -5.96
CA LYS A 11 -19.60 16.27 -7.25
C LYS A 11 -18.74 17.52 -7.19
N GLU A 12 -19.21 18.61 -6.60
CA GLU A 12 -18.42 19.85 -6.48
C GLU A 12 -17.19 19.66 -5.57
N ILE A 13 -17.33 18.89 -4.49
CA ILE A 13 -16.21 18.51 -3.60
C ILE A 13 -15.20 17.66 -4.37
N ASN A 14 -15.65 16.64 -5.10
CA ASN A 14 -14.77 15.75 -5.86
C ASN A 14 -14.02 16.48 -7.00
N LEU A 15 -14.65 17.43 -7.69
CA LEU A 15 -13.99 18.24 -8.71
C LEU A 15 -12.83 19.07 -8.13
N LEU A 16 -12.96 19.57 -6.90
CA LEU A 16 -11.86 20.24 -6.19
C LEU A 16 -10.76 19.24 -5.81
N GLN A 17 -11.13 18.05 -5.35
CA GLN A 17 -10.18 16.97 -5.04
C GLN A 17 -9.38 16.55 -6.27
N GLN A 18 -10.01 16.40 -7.43
CA GLN A 18 -9.32 16.11 -8.69
C GLN A 18 -8.33 17.23 -9.09
N ALA A 19 -8.73 18.50 -8.93
CA ALA A 19 -7.84 19.62 -9.20
C ALA A 19 -6.62 19.62 -8.27
N LEU A 20 -6.81 19.35 -6.97
CA LEU A 20 -5.73 19.19 -6.01
C LEU A 20 -4.82 18.01 -6.36
N GLY A 21 -5.39 16.86 -6.77
CA GLY A 21 -4.63 15.69 -7.22
C GLY A 21 -3.74 15.99 -8.42
N ILE A 22 -4.21 16.75 -9.41
CA ILE A 22 -3.39 17.17 -10.56
C ILE A 22 -2.24 18.08 -10.11
N LEU A 23 -2.46 18.99 -9.17
CA LEU A 23 -1.42 19.84 -8.63
C LEU A 23 -0.39 19.05 -7.81
N ASP A 24 -0.84 18.08 -7.04
CA ASP A 24 0.04 17.18 -6.28
C ASP A 24 0.89 16.33 -7.21
N TRP A 25 0.29 15.75 -8.26
CA TRP A 25 1.03 15.04 -9.31
C TRP A 25 2.16 15.90 -9.90
N ASP A 26 1.86 17.16 -10.26
CA ASP A 26 2.86 18.06 -10.82
C ASP A 26 4.00 18.37 -9.83
N ILE A 27 3.68 18.52 -8.54
CA ILE A 27 4.68 18.71 -7.46
C ILE A 27 5.64 17.53 -7.41
N GLN A 28 5.13 16.30 -7.51
CA GLN A 28 5.91 15.06 -7.36
C GLN A 28 6.71 14.68 -8.61
N THR A 29 6.37 15.22 -9.79
CA THR A 29 6.92 14.77 -11.07
C THR A 29 7.61 15.85 -11.88
N GLY A 30 6.92 16.93 -12.21
CA GLY A 30 7.38 17.87 -13.25
C GLY A 30 7.41 19.34 -12.86
N MET A 31 7.01 19.71 -11.65
CA MET A 31 6.97 21.09 -11.22
C MET A 31 8.38 21.72 -11.16
N PRO A 32 8.62 22.90 -11.77
CA PRO A 32 9.87 23.61 -11.60
C PRO A 32 10.15 23.94 -10.12
N GLU A 33 11.38 23.69 -9.66
CA GLU A 33 11.78 23.86 -8.26
C GLU A 33 11.42 25.26 -7.69
N LYS A 34 11.60 26.32 -8.48
CA LYS A 34 11.30 27.70 -8.06
C LYS A 34 9.81 27.99 -7.91
N ALA A 35 8.92 27.12 -8.39
CA ALA A 35 7.47 27.31 -8.28
C ALA A 35 6.89 26.84 -6.93
N SER A 36 7.73 26.30 -6.03
CA SER A 36 7.26 25.67 -4.77
C SER A 36 6.41 26.59 -3.91
N ASN A 37 6.81 27.87 -3.72
CA ASN A 37 6.10 28.79 -2.84
C ASN A 37 4.71 29.13 -3.42
N GLU A 38 4.66 29.55 -4.69
CA GLU A 38 3.42 29.92 -5.37
C GLU A 38 2.48 28.71 -5.47
N ARG A 39 3.02 27.50 -5.74
CA ARG A 39 2.24 26.28 -5.76
C ARG A 39 1.65 25.97 -4.38
N SER A 40 2.40 26.15 -3.31
CA SER A 40 1.92 25.97 -1.94
C SER A 40 0.76 26.93 -1.61
N GLU A 41 0.82 28.18 -2.05
CA GLU A 41 -0.29 29.14 -1.88
C GLU A 41 -1.54 28.70 -2.64
N VAL A 42 -1.40 28.25 -3.90
CA VAL A 42 -2.51 27.75 -4.71
C VAL A 42 -3.14 26.52 -4.07
N ASN A 43 -2.32 25.55 -3.65
CA ASN A 43 -2.81 24.34 -2.98
C ASN A 43 -3.56 24.68 -1.68
N SER A 44 -2.99 25.53 -0.84
CA SER A 44 -3.61 25.95 0.41
C SER A 44 -4.96 26.64 0.18
N TYR A 45 -5.06 27.48 -0.84
CA TYR A 45 -6.31 28.15 -1.19
C TYR A 45 -7.38 27.17 -1.67
N LEU A 46 -7.04 26.29 -2.61
CA LEU A 46 -8.00 25.28 -3.11
C LEU A 46 -8.38 24.27 -2.02
N TYR A 47 -7.44 23.85 -1.19
CA TYR A 47 -7.70 22.97 -0.07
C TYR A 47 -8.66 23.61 0.94
N SER A 48 -8.51 24.90 1.23
CA SER A 48 -9.43 25.62 2.12
C SER A 48 -10.89 25.63 1.59
N ILE A 49 -11.06 25.76 0.28
CA ILE A 49 -12.38 25.67 -0.36
C ILE A 49 -12.92 24.23 -0.30
N TYR A 50 -12.09 23.25 -0.64
CA TYR A 50 -12.43 21.83 -0.57
C TYR A 50 -12.89 21.45 0.85
N PHE A 51 -12.09 21.77 1.86
CA PHE A 51 -12.37 21.44 3.25
C PHE A 51 -13.64 22.13 3.75
N SER A 52 -13.80 23.44 3.47
CA SER A 52 -15.01 24.19 3.85
C SER A 52 -16.30 23.63 3.24
N LYS A 53 -16.23 23.03 2.05
CA LYS A 53 -17.36 22.31 1.45
C LYS A 53 -17.60 20.96 2.10
N LYS A 54 -16.53 20.18 2.32
CA LYS A 54 -16.59 18.81 2.86
C LYS A 54 -17.26 18.75 4.24
N ILE A 55 -16.99 19.73 5.11
CA ILE A 55 -17.62 19.85 6.44
C ILE A 55 -18.70 20.94 6.50
N GLY A 56 -19.10 21.48 5.36
CA GLY A 56 -19.95 22.66 5.25
C GLY A 56 -21.42 22.43 5.57
N PRO A 57 -22.22 23.54 5.57
CA PRO A 57 -23.62 23.50 5.98
C PRO A 57 -24.48 22.53 5.18
N LYS A 58 -24.21 22.35 3.88
CA LYS A 58 -24.98 21.44 3.03
C LYS A 58 -24.76 19.97 3.38
N ILE A 59 -23.51 19.58 3.66
CA ILE A 59 -23.20 18.22 4.12
C ILE A 59 -23.81 17.99 5.51
N LYS A 60 -23.71 18.96 6.41
CA LYS A 60 -24.36 18.90 7.72
C LYS A 60 -25.87 18.75 7.63
N GLU A 61 -26.51 19.53 6.75
CA GLU A 61 -27.95 19.41 6.47
C GLU A 61 -28.32 18.03 5.92
N ALA A 62 -27.50 17.49 4.97
CA ALA A 62 -27.71 16.17 4.41
C ALA A 62 -27.63 15.07 5.48
N ILE A 63 -26.62 15.16 6.37
CA ILE A 63 -26.44 14.20 7.46
C ILE A 63 -27.64 14.23 8.41
N HIS A 64 -28.10 15.42 8.81
CA HIS A 64 -29.27 15.55 9.67
C HIS A 64 -30.53 14.99 9.00
N TYR A 65 -30.80 15.38 7.77
CA TYR A 65 -32.00 15.00 7.05
C TYR A 65 -32.07 13.49 6.77
N PHE A 66 -31.04 12.92 6.17
CA PHE A 66 -31.05 11.50 5.77
C PHE A 66 -30.82 10.53 6.93
N SER A 67 -30.31 11.00 8.09
CA SER A 67 -30.32 10.20 9.31
C SER A 67 -31.73 9.96 9.82
N GLU A 68 -32.67 10.90 9.58
CA GLU A 68 -34.10 10.79 9.93
C GLU A 68 -34.94 10.18 8.81
N HIS A 69 -34.49 10.27 7.56
CA HIS A 69 -35.24 9.85 6.38
C HIS A 69 -34.40 8.93 5.43
N PRO A 70 -33.84 7.81 5.96
CA PRO A 70 -32.97 6.92 5.14
C PRO A 70 -33.69 6.26 3.96
N ASP A 71 -35.00 6.10 4.06
CA ASP A 71 -35.84 5.48 2.99
C ASP A 71 -35.99 6.37 1.76
N GLU A 72 -35.62 7.66 1.84
CA GLU A 72 -35.63 8.58 0.69
C GLU A 72 -34.35 8.46 -0.16
N LEU A 73 -33.37 7.67 0.26
CA LEU A 73 -32.16 7.35 -0.48
C LEU A 73 -32.35 6.06 -1.30
N SER A 74 -31.80 6.05 -2.51
CA SER A 74 -31.60 4.81 -3.26
C SER A 74 -30.65 3.86 -2.51
N GLU A 75 -30.60 2.56 -2.88
CA GLU A 75 -29.67 1.62 -2.24
C GLU A 75 -28.21 2.07 -2.37
N THR A 76 -27.81 2.58 -3.55
CA THR A 76 -26.48 3.19 -3.74
C THR A 76 -26.35 4.47 -2.93
N GLY A 77 -27.38 5.30 -2.87
CA GLY A 77 -27.41 6.53 -2.07
C GLY A 77 -27.22 6.28 -0.58
N LYS A 78 -27.75 5.18 -0.03
CA LYS A 78 -27.52 4.78 1.37
C LYS A 78 -26.04 4.50 1.65
N VAL A 79 -25.38 3.74 0.77
CA VAL A 79 -23.96 3.42 0.93
C VAL A 79 -23.09 4.69 0.83
N ILE A 80 -23.39 5.56 -0.15
CA ILE A 80 -22.70 6.86 -0.30
C ILE A 80 -22.91 7.70 0.96
N PHE A 81 -24.14 7.78 1.44
CA PHE A 81 -24.49 8.57 2.62
C PHE A 81 -23.78 8.09 3.89
N GLU A 82 -23.71 6.79 4.12
CA GLU A 82 -23.00 6.23 5.28
C GLU A 82 -21.49 6.61 5.23
N LYS A 83 -20.86 6.53 4.05
CA LYS A 83 -19.47 6.96 3.89
C LYS A 83 -19.29 8.47 4.12
N VAL A 84 -20.17 9.29 3.58
CA VAL A 84 -20.18 10.76 3.82
C VAL A 84 -20.32 11.08 5.29
N LYS A 85 -21.22 10.39 5.98
CA LYS A 85 -21.45 10.57 7.42
C LYS A 85 -20.22 10.15 8.24
N GLU A 86 -19.63 9.00 7.91
CA GLU A 86 -18.42 8.50 8.58
C GLU A 86 -17.26 9.50 8.42
N ASP A 87 -16.97 9.96 7.19
CA ASP A 87 -15.90 10.91 6.91
C ASP A 87 -16.13 12.26 7.60
N TYR A 88 -17.38 12.74 7.60
CA TYR A 88 -17.75 13.98 8.29
C TYR A 88 -17.55 13.87 9.81
N GLU A 89 -17.96 12.76 10.42
CA GLU A 89 -17.85 12.57 11.85
C GLU A 89 -16.39 12.49 12.32
N LEU A 90 -15.52 11.88 11.53
CA LEU A 90 -14.08 11.81 11.83
C LEU A 90 -13.42 13.20 11.87
N GLU A 91 -13.86 14.12 11.01
CA GLU A 91 -13.27 15.46 10.91
C GLU A 91 -13.99 16.47 11.82
N TYR A 92 -15.33 16.48 11.85
CA TYR A 92 -16.12 17.49 12.57
C TYR A 92 -16.05 17.37 14.09
N LYS A 93 -15.88 16.15 14.62
CA LYS A 93 -15.82 15.92 16.08
C LYS A 93 -14.52 16.39 16.70
N VAL A 94 -13.46 16.53 15.92
CA VAL A 94 -12.13 16.90 16.41
C VAL A 94 -12.04 18.43 16.58
N PRO A 95 -11.57 18.94 17.73
CA PRO A 95 -11.32 20.37 17.92
C PRO A 95 -10.28 20.89 16.91
N GLU A 96 -10.57 22.05 16.30
CA GLU A 96 -9.69 22.68 15.31
C GLU A 96 -8.28 22.94 15.87
N GLU A 97 -8.19 23.34 17.14
CA GLU A 97 -6.92 23.59 17.82
C GLU A 97 -6.05 22.32 17.89
N LEU A 98 -6.67 21.14 18.11
CA LEU A 98 -5.96 19.87 18.18
C LEU A 98 -5.45 19.44 16.80
N MET A 99 -6.27 19.57 15.75
CA MET A 99 -5.86 19.29 14.37
C MET A 99 -4.75 20.24 13.92
N THR A 100 -4.85 21.52 14.26
CA THR A 100 -3.81 22.51 13.97
C THR A 100 -2.50 22.16 14.68
N ALA A 101 -2.58 21.77 15.96
CA ALA A 101 -1.41 21.34 16.73
C ALA A 101 -0.75 20.09 16.14
N LEU A 102 -1.53 19.10 15.71
CA LEU A 102 -0.99 17.90 15.06
C LEU A 102 -0.32 18.24 13.73
N THR A 103 -0.96 19.05 12.89
CA THR A 103 -0.40 19.47 11.59
C THR A 103 0.94 20.20 11.76
N ALA A 104 1.03 21.09 12.75
CA ALA A 104 2.28 21.78 13.06
C ALA A 104 3.36 20.83 13.60
N ALA A 105 2.97 19.90 14.46
CA ALA A 105 3.87 18.92 15.06
C ALA A 105 4.42 17.95 13.99
N THR A 106 3.59 17.40 13.12
CA THR A 106 4.02 16.49 12.04
C THR A 106 4.93 17.18 11.03
N SER A 107 4.62 18.42 10.64
CA SER A 107 5.49 19.20 9.76
C SER A 107 6.88 19.42 10.37
N SER A 108 6.93 19.76 11.66
CA SER A 108 8.20 19.91 12.40
C SER A 108 8.93 18.57 12.55
N ALA A 109 8.18 17.51 12.86
CA ALA A 109 8.72 16.18 13.07
C ALA A 109 9.36 15.58 11.80
N GLN A 110 8.82 15.84 10.62
CA GLN A 110 9.43 15.41 9.35
C GLN A 110 10.81 16.06 9.13
N VAL A 111 10.93 17.35 9.39
CA VAL A 111 12.21 18.06 9.31
C VAL A 111 13.20 17.52 10.35
N GLN A 112 12.72 17.26 11.58
CA GLN A 112 13.57 16.75 12.65
C GLN A 112 14.00 15.30 12.36
N TRP A 113 13.12 14.46 11.81
CA TRP A 113 13.46 13.11 11.38
C TRP A 113 14.57 13.10 10.32
N GLN A 114 14.51 13.98 9.30
CA GLN A 114 15.57 14.11 8.30
C GLN A 114 16.92 14.46 8.94
N LYS A 115 16.94 15.45 9.84
CA LYS A 115 18.16 15.84 10.58
C LYS A 115 18.69 14.72 11.45
N SER A 116 17.80 13.95 12.09
CA SER A 116 18.19 12.81 12.93
C SER A 116 18.79 11.66 12.12
N ARG A 117 18.36 11.48 10.88
CA ARG A 117 19.01 10.56 9.94
C ARG A 117 20.43 11.01 9.57
N GLU A 118 20.66 12.31 9.40
CA GLU A 118 22.00 12.85 9.15
C GLU A 118 22.93 12.67 10.36
N SER A 119 22.44 12.94 11.57
CA SER A 119 23.18 12.74 12.84
C SER A 119 23.27 11.28 13.25
N LYS A 120 22.45 10.39 12.69
CA LYS A 120 22.31 8.96 13.04
C LYS A 120 21.91 8.72 14.51
N LYS A 121 21.10 9.62 15.08
CA LYS A 121 20.68 9.55 16.49
C LYS A 121 19.17 9.67 16.64
N PHE A 122 18.55 8.65 17.19
CA PHE A 122 17.13 8.67 17.54
C PHE A 122 16.80 9.72 18.60
N THR A 123 17.72 9.96 19.55
CA THR A 123 17.54 10.97 20.61
C THR A 123 17.25 12.37 20.09
N ASP A 124 17.69 12.70 18.88
CA ASP A 124 17.40 13.99 18.24
C ASP A 124 15.96 14.04 17.71
N PHE A 125 15.38 12.90 17.31
CA PHE A 125 13.99 12.77 16.84
C PHE A 125 12.99 12.50 17.97
N GLN A 126 13.42 11.88 19.05
CA GLN A 126 12.57 11.43 20.16
C GLN A 126 11.59 12.50 20.67
N PRO A 127 11.97 13.78 20.91
CA PRO A 127 11.02 14.78 21.40
C PRO A 127 9.87 15.06 20.40
N ALA A 128 10.17 15.06 19.10
CA ALA A 128 9.18 15.27 18.05
C ALA A 128 8.23 14.05 17.93
N LEU A 129 8.78 12.84 17.98
CA LEU A 129 7.99 11.60 18.01
C LEU A 129 7.08 11.55 19.24
N THR A 130 7.61 11.87 20.43
CA THR A 130 6.82 11.92 21.67
C THR A 130 5.64 12.87 21.51
N LYS A 131 5.85 14.05 20.94
CA LYS A 131 4.78 15.03 20.70
C LYS A 131 3.71 14.51 19.74
N ASN A 132 4.11 13.84 18.65
CA ASN A 132 3.17 13.21 17.71
C ASN A 132 2.33 12.13 18.41
N ILE A 133 2.95 11.28 19.23
CA ILE A 133 2.27 10.22 19.99
C ILE A 133 1.27 10.83 21.00
N GLU A 134 1.67 11.87 21.75
CA GLU A 134 0.80 12.55 22.71
C GLU A 134 -0.44 13.13 22.02
N LEU A 135 -0.24 13.89 20.93
CA LEU A 135 -1.35 14.47 20.17
C LEU A 135 -2.25 13.41 19.54
N THR A 136 -1.68 12.31 19.06
CA THR A 136 -2.46 11.19 18.53
C THR A 136 -3.31 10.55 19.65
N LYS A 137 -2.75 10.35 20.85
CA LYS A 137 -3.50 9.86 22.01
C LYS A 137 -4.63 10.81 22.42
N GLU A 138 -4.45 12.13 22.29
CA GLU A 138 -5.50 13.11 22.51
C GLU A 138 -6.63 13.06 21.46
N LEU A 139 -6.31 12.64 20.21
CA LEU A 139 -7.28 12.48 19.11
C LEU A 139 -8.11 11.21 19.22
N ILE A 140 -7.54 10.10 19.69
CA ILE A 140 -8.20 8.80 19.78
C ILE A 140 -9.62 8.87 20.38
N PRO A 141 -9.88 9.57 21.50
CA PRO A 141 -11.22 9.66 22.07
C PRO A 141 -12.29 10.27 21.14
N TYR A 142 -11.91 11.10 20.17
CA TYR A 142 -12.83 11.70 19.19
C TYR A 142 -13.17 10.73 18.05
N TRP A 143 -12.26 9.80 17.74
CA TRP A 143 -12.43 8.82 16.68
C TRP A 143 -13.03 7.50 17.18
N LYS A 144 -12.80 7.18 18.47
CA LYS A 144 -13.23 5.94 19.11
C LYS A 144 -14.76 5.80 19.09
N LYS A 145 -15.23 4.65 18.62
CA LYS A 145 -16.65 4.24 18.63
C LYS A 145 -16.81 3.09 19.62
N ASP A 146 -16.58 1.87 19.17
CA ASP A 146 -16.71 0.62 19.91
C ASP A 146 -15.43 -0.23 19.90
N GLU A 147 -14.32 0.36 19.40
CA GLU A 147 -13.03 -0.32 19.37
C GLU A 147 -12.56 -0.70 20.78
N ALA A 148 -12.00 -1.93 20.92
CA ALA A 148 -11.59 -2.48 22.19
C ALA A 148 -10.35 -1.78 22.77
N THR A 149 -9.41 -1.39 21.91
CA THR A 149 -8.15 -0.77 22.32
C THR A 149 -7.92 0.55 21.57
N ASP A 150 -6.98 1.36 22.06
CA ASP A 150 -6.63 2.63 21.41
C ASP A 150 -5.92 2.38 20.05
N TYR A 151 -5.15 1.31 19.95
CA TYR A 151 -4.51 0.97 18.67
C TYR A 151 -5.51 0.45 17.62
N ASP A 152 -6.62 -0.20 18.03
CA ASP A 152 -7.70 -0.56 17.11
C ASP A 152 -8.31 0.67 16.42
N VAL A 153 -8.41 1.80 17.13
CA VAL A 153 -8.90 3.07 16.57
C VAL A 153 -7.99 3.56 15.44
N LEU A 154 -6.68 3.42 15.62
CA LEU A 154 -5.68 3.82 14.62
C LEU A 154 -5.68 2.86 13.41
N LEU A 155 -5.76 1.56 13.64
CA LEU A 155 -5.89 0.56 12.57
C LEU A 155 -7.13 0.83 11.70
N ASN A 156 -8.25 1.19 12.34
CA ASN A 156 -9.53 1.43 11.66
C ASN A 156 -9.50 2.64 10.70
N GLN A 157 -8.52 3.55 10.85
CA GLN A 157 -8.32 4.67 9.91
C GLN A 157 -7.85 4.18 8.52
N TYR A 158 -7.11 3.07 8.46
CA TYR A 158 -6.48 2.55 7.25
C TYR A 158 -7.10 1.25 6.76
N GLU A 159 -7.56 0.42 7.69
CA GLU A 159 -8.18 -0.89 7.42
C GLU A 159 -9.45 -1.07 8.27
N PRO A 160 -10.58 -0.49 7.85
CA PRO A 160 -11.83 -0.54 8.61
C PRO A 160 -12.27 -1.96 8.97
N GLY A 161 -12.45 -2.20 10.27
CA GLY A 161 -12.83 -3.50 10.82
C GLY A 161 -11.68 -4.41 11.20
N MET A 162 -10.42 -3.97 11.00
CA MET A 162 -9.24 -4.69 11.49
C MET A 162 -9.00 -4.38 12.98
N THR A 163 -8.60 -5.39 13.75
CA THR A 163 -8.36 -5.29 15.19
C THR A 163 -7.03 -5.90 15.60
N VAL A 164 -6.54 -5.49 16.76
CA VAL A 164 -5.35 -6.09 17.40
C VAL A 164 -5.56 -7.60 17.63
N GLU A 165 -6.74 -8.03 18.03
CA GLU A 165 -7.05 -9.46 18.22
C GLU A 165 -6.87 -10.27 16.94
N ILE A 166 -7.33 -9.73 15.80
CA ILE A 166 -7.17 -10.37 14.49
C ILE A 166 -5.69 -10.37 14.11
N LEU A 167 -5.02 -9.22 14.21
CA LEU A 167 -3.63 -9.05 13.79
C LEU A 167 -2.68 -9.91 14.63
N ASP A 168 -2.82 -9.95 15.95
CA ASP A 168 -1.99 -10.80 16.81
C ASP A 168 -2.05 -12.25 16.33
N ARG A 169 -3.25 -12.78 16.12
CA ARG A 169 -3.44 -14.16 15.66
C ARG A 169 -2.82 -14.42 14.28
N VAL A 170 -3.11 -13.57 13.30
CA VAL A 170 -2.65 -13.81 11.92
C VAL A 170 -1.17 -13.53 11.74
N PHE A 171 -0.62 -12.53 12.43
CA PHE A 171 0.81 -12.20 12.36
C PHE A 171 1.67 -13.21 13.10
N ASP A 172 1.22 -13.75 14.23
CA ASP A 172 1.95 -14.84 14.90
C ASP A 172 2.04 -16.08 14.03
N GLN A 173 0.94 -16.47 13.36
CA GLN A 173 0.95 -17.58 12.42
C GLN A 173 1.85 -17.31 11.22
N LEU A 174 1.76 -16.13 10.61
CA LEU A 174 2.56 -15.73 9.46
C LEU A 174 4.06 -15.72 9.81
N LYS A 175 4.42 -15.11 10.94
CA LYS A 175 5.79 -15.07 11.47
C LYS A 175 6.37 -16.49 11.63
N ALA A 176 5.64 -17.37 12.30
CA ALA A 176 6.06 -18.74 12.49
C ALA A 176 6.27 -19.48 11.16
N GLY A 177 5.36 -19.30 10.18
CA GLY A 177 5.48 -19.87 8.85
C GLY A 177 6.72 -19.37 8.10
N ILE A 178 6.94 -18.08 8.07
CA ILE A 178 8.11 -17.46 7.39
C ILE A 178 9.43 -17.93 8.02
N LEU A 179 9.52 -17.95 9.35
CA LEU A 179 10.72 -18.40 10.05
C LEU A 179 11.04 -19.88 9.74
N LYS A 180 9.99 -20.75 9.66
CA LYS A 180 10.15 -22.14 9.29
C LYS A 180 10.64 -22.29 7.84
N ILE A 181 10.08 -21.54 6.89
CA ILE A 181 10.52 -21.55 5.48
C ILE A 181 12.00 -21.14 5.41
N ARG A 182 12.38 -20.03 6.06
CA ARG A 182 13.78 -19.55 6.10
C ARG A 182 14.74 -20.58 6.70
N GLN A 183 14.36 -21.19 7.83
CA GLN A 183 15.18 -22.25 8.43
C GLN A 183 15.39 -23.39 7.44
N THR A 184 14.33 -23.87 6.79
CA THR A 184 14.42 -25.00 5.84
C THR A 184 15.31 -24.64 4.65
N ILE A 185 15.19 -23.43 4.10
CA ILE A 185 16.04 -22.93 3.01
C ILE A 185 17.50 -22.88 3.44
N ASN A 186 17.78 -22.36 4.62
CA ASN A 186 19.16 -22.26 5.13
C ASN A 186 19.82 -23.63 5.38
N GLU A 187 19.02 -24.63 5.79
CA GLU A 187 19.53 -25.98 6.08
C GLU A 187 19.68 -26.84 4.83
N LYS A 188 18.81 -26.69 3.82
CA LYS A 188 18.69 -27.63 2.70
C LYS A 188 18.77 -27.00 1.32
N GLY A 189 18.61 -25.67 1.23
CA GLY A 189 18.48 -24.96 -0.04
C GLY A 189 19.79 -24.74 -0.77
N GLN A 190 19.70 -24.59 -2.07
CA GLN A 190 20.79 -24.19 -2.95
C GLN A 190 20.63 -22.72 -3.33
N GLU A 191 21.57 -21.87 -2.93
CA GLU A 191 21.50 -20.43 -3.22
C GLU A 191 21.43 -20.14 -4.72
N PRO A 192 20.50 -19.25 -5.13
CA PRO A 192 20.45 -18.76 -6.51
C PRO A 192 21.69 -17.95 -6.88
N ARG A 193 22.15 -18.10 -8.10
CA ARG A 193 23.20 -17.29 -8.68
C ARG A 193 22.65 -15.90 -9.05
N THR A 194 23.30 -14.81 -8.60
CA THR A 194 22.81 -13.43 -8.76
C THR A 194 23.82 -12.45 -9.36
N ASN A 195 25.03 -12.89 -9.68
CA ASN A 195 26.13 -12.03 -10.10
C ASN A 195 25.92 -11.27 -11.42
N PHE A 196 24.86 -11.59 -12.17
CA PHE A 196 24.48 -10.92 -13.41
C PHE A 196 23.37 -9.87 -13.23
N LEU A 197 22.68 -9.81 -12.09
CA LEU A 197 21.58 -8.89 -11.86
C LEU A 197 21.97 -7.41 -11.92
N THR A 198 23.25 -7.10 -11.66
CA THR A 198 23.79 -5.73 -11.75
C THR A 198 24.30 -5.34 -13.13
N ARG A 199 24.07 -6.18 -14.16
CA ARG A 199 24.39 -5.85 -15.55
C ARG A 199 23.58 -4.65 -15.99
N LYS A 200 24.21 -3.82 -16.83
CA LYS A 200 23.57 -2.59 -17.29
C LYS A 200 22.40 -2.90 -18.23
N MET A 201 21.23 -2.37 -17.88
CA MET A 201 20.05 -2.27 -18.72
C MET A 201 19.58 -0.82 -18.71
N THR A 202 19.66 -0.13 -19.83
CA THR A 202 19.34 1.31 -19.91
C THR A 202 17.89 1.60 -19.57
N LYS A 203 17.59 2.84 -19.17
CA LYS A 203 16.20 3.28 -18.92
C LYS A 203 15.29 2.90 -20.09
N ALA A 204 15.68 3.22 -21.33
CA ALA A 204 14.84 2.95 -22.51
C ALA A 204 14.56 1.45 -22.73
N GLN A 205 15.54 0.58 -22.41
CA GLN A 205 15.35 -0.87 -22.46
C GLN A 205 14.39 -1.37 -21.39
N GLN A 206 14.54 -0.88 -20.15
CA GLN A 206 13.64 -1.21 -19.05
C GLN A 206 12.21 -0.72 -19.35
N GLU A 207 12.06 0.53 -19.79
CA GLU A 207 10.77 1.14 -20.12
C GLU A 207 10.05 0.36 -21.24
N LYS A 208 10.77 -0.02 -22.34
CA LYS A 208 10.19 -0.85 -23.39
C LYS A 208 9.62 -2.16 -22.85
N PHE A 209 10.34 -2.81 -21.94
CA PHE A 209 9.90 -4.07 -21.35
C PHE A 209 8.69 -3.88 -20.45
N VAL A 210 8.78 -2.97 -19.46
CA VAL A 210 7.71 -2.83 -18.45
C VAL A 210 6.42 -2.31 -19.04
N VAL A 211 6.47 -1.36 -20.00
CA VAL A 211 5.28 -0.86 -20.68
C VAL A 211 4.59 -2.01 -21.42
N GLY A 212 5.33 -2.82 -22.20
CA GLY A 212 4.75 -3.96 -22.90
C GLY A 212 4.14 -4.99 -21.93
N VAL A 213 4.74 -5.20 -20.76
CA VAL A 213 4.21 -6.14 -19.75
C VAL A 213 2.92 -5.62 -19.13
N ILE A 214 2.89 -4.36 -18.64
CA ILE A 214 1.69 -3.85 -17.96
C ILE A 214 0.51 -3.62 -18.90
N GLU A 215 0.75 -3.34 -20.19
CA GLU A 215 -0.31 -3.34 -21.20
C GLU A 215 -0.93 -4.74 -21.37
N GLN A 216 -0.10 -5.79 -21.41
CA GLN A 216 -0.60 -7.18 -21.45
C GLN A 216 -1.37 -7.56 -20.20
N LEU A 217 -0.97 -7.05 -19.00
CA LEU A 217 -1.69 -7.24 -17.75
C LEU A 217 -3.01 -6.46 -17.68
N GLY A 218 -3.20 -5.49 -18.58
CA GLY A 218 -4.45 -4.75 -18.75
C GLY A 218 -4.45 -3.34 -18.18
N TYR A 219 -3.29 -2.76 -17.83
CA TYR A 219 -3.22 -1.33 -17.53
C TYR A 219 -3.50 -0.51 -18.80
N ASP A 220 -4.49 0.36 -18.71
CA ASP A 220 -4.98 1.14 -19.86
C ASP A 220 -4.30 2.52 -19.92
N PHE A 221 -3.31 2.66 -20.79
CA PHE A 221 -2.62 3.94 -21.01
C PHE A 221 -3.49 5.05 -21.60
N SER A 222 -4.68 4.75 -22.11
CA SER A 222 -5.64 5.79 -22.49
C SER A 222 -6.31 6.45 -21.26
N ARG A 223 -6.19 5.81 -20.10
CA ARG A 223 -6.72 6.24 -18.80
C ARG A 223 -5.63 6.40 -17.74
N GLY A 224 -4.38 6.54 -18.14
CA GLY A 224 -3.26 6.72 -17.24
C GLY A 224 -1.96 7.02 -17.98
N ARG A 225 -0.87 7.14 -17.22
CA ARG A 225 0.47 7.41 -17.74
C ARG A 225 1.53 6.90 -16.78
N LEU A 226 2.75 6.71 -17.28
CA LEU A 226 3.93 6.38 -16.48
C LEU A 226 4.90 7.56 -16.53
N ASP A 227 5.31 8.08 -15.37
CA ASP A 227 6.25 9.18 -15.23
C ASP A 227 7.41 8.83 -14.28
N ASP A 228 8.47 9.62 -14.36
CA ASP A 228 9.63 9.50 -13.48
C ASP A 228 9.38 10.19 -12.14
N THR A 229 9.84 9.57 -11.04
CA THR A 229 9.82 10.18 -9.70
C THR A 229 10.99 9.67 -8.85
N ILE A 230 11.19 10.30 -7.69
CA ILE A 230 12.18 9.84 -6.69
C ILE A 230 11.63 8.63 -5.90
N HIS A 231 10.36 8.68 -5.53
CA HIS A 231 9.67 7.65 -4.78
C HIS A 231 8.44 7.20 -5.59
N PRO A 232 8.46 5.99 -6.18
CA PRO A 232 7.33 5.48 -6.95
C PRO A 232 6.02 5.54 -6.20
N PHE A 233 4.94 5.87 -6.89
CA PHE A 233 3.57 5.89 -6.38
C PHE A 233 2.56 5.84 -7.52
N MET A 234 1.33 5.44 -7.19
CA MET A 234 0.16 5.61 -8.04
C MET A 234 -0.72 6.74 -7.48
N LEU A 235 -1.34 7.52 -8.37
CA LEU A 235 -2.35 8.51 -8.03
C LEU A 235 -3.59 8.33 -8.90
N GLY A 236 -4.71 7.96 -8.28
CA GLY A 236 -6.04 7.96 -8.89
C GLY A 236 -6.66 9.36 -8.81
N ILE A 237 -6.71 10.09 -9.94
CA ILE A 237 -7.45 11.35 -10.05
C ILE A 237 -8.94 11.03 -10.26
N ASN A 238 -9.20 10.10 -11.15
CA ASN A 238 -10.48 9.42 -11.37
C ASN A 238 -10.23 8.16 -12.22
N HIS A 239 -11.27 7.34 -12.49
CA HIS A 239 -11.11 6.08 -13.23
C HIS A 239 -10.59 6.23 -14.67
N ASN A 240 -10.68 7.42 -15.27
CA ASN A 240 -10.12 7.75 -16.58
C ASN A 240 -8.78 8.49 -16.48
N ASP A 241 -8.24 8.66 -15.27
CA ASP A 241 -6.93 9.27 -15.03
C ASP A 241 -6.29 8.68 -13.77
N ALA A 242 -5.81 7.45 -13.87
CA ALA A 242 -5.06 6.73 -12.83
C ALA A 242 -3.59 6.62 -13.26
N ARG A 243 -2.72 7.43 -12.68
CA ARG A 243 -1.34 7.62 -13.08
C ARG A 243 -0.38 6.84 -12.20
N ILE A 244 0.68 6.33 -12.81
CA ILE A 244 1.73 5.59 -12.10
C ILE A 244 3.09 6.24 -12.33
N THR A 245 4.00 6.04 -11.39
CA THR A 245 5.37 6.56 -11.48
C THR A 245 6.39 5.46 -11.22
N THR A 246 7.63 5.68 -11.65
CA THR A 246 8.73 4.78 -11.31
C THR A 246 10.05 5.52 -11.17
N ARG A 247 11.03 4.83 -10.62
CA ARG A 247 12.42 5.23 -10.55
C ARG A 247 13.30 4.21 -11.29
N TRP A 248 14.15 4.70 -12.15
CA TRP A 248 15.04 3.87 -12.97
C TRP A 248 16.41 3.72 -12.34
N ASN A 249 16.95 2.48 -12.36
CA ASN A 249 18.33 2.19 -12.03
C ASN A 249 18.90 1.27 -13.12
N GLU A 250 19.85 1.77 -13.91
CA GLU A 250 20.43 1.00 -15.03
C GLU A 250 21.25 -0.22 -14.57
N HIS A 251 21.58 -0.33 -13.30
CA HIS A 251 22.30 -1.46 -12.69
C HIS A 251 21.45 -2.30 -11.72
N ASP A 252 20.16 -2.01 -11.67
CA ASP A 252 19.16 -2.81 -10.95
C ASP A 252 17.80 -2.70 -11.64
N PHE A 253 17.63 -3.47 -12.70
CA PHE A 253 16.38 -3.49 -13.47
C PHE A 253 15.18 -3.94 -12.63
N LYS A 254 15.39 -4.74 -11.57
CA LYS A 254 14.30 -5.26 -10.74
C LYS A 254 13.50 -4.13 -10.09
N MET A 255 14.18 -3.08 -9.65
CA MET A 255 13.53 -1.91 -9.03
C MET A 255 12.42 -1.35 -9.93
N ALA A 256 12.72 -1.08 -11.20
CA ALA A 256 11.73 -0.54 -12.13
C ALA A 256 10.74 -1.59 -12.62
N VAL A 257 11.21 -2.81 -12.94
CA VAL A 257 10.33 -3.87 -13.46
C VAL A 257 9.25 -4.24 -12.46
N PHE A 258 9.64 -4.60 -11.24
CA PHE A 258 8.66 -4.98 -10.21
C PHE A 258 7.88 -3.77 -9.69
N GLY A 259 8.53 -2.60 -9.55
CA GLY A 259 7.86 -1.38 -9.14
C GLY A 259 6.77 -0.93 -10.11
N VAL A 260 7.01 -0.97 -11.43
CA VAL A 260 5.98 -0.62 -12.42
C VAL A 260 4.84 -1.63 -12.44
N ILE A 261 5.13 -2.92 -12.32
CA ILE A 261 4.09 -3.97 -12.21
C ILE A 261 3.25 -3.76 -10.95
N HIS A 262 3.87 -3.38 -9.84
CA HIS A 262 3.23 -3.03 -8.58
C HIS A 262 2.28 -1.83 -8.75
N GLU A 263 2.80 -0.69 -9.22
CA GLU A 263 2.00 0.52 -9.40
C GLU A 263 0.87 0.33 -10.42
N ALA A 264 1.08 -0.50 -11.46
CA ALA A 264 0.05 -0.86 -12.41
C ALA A 264 -1.10 -1.64 -11.75
N GLY A 265 -0.82 -2.46 -10.74
CA GLY A 265 -1.85 -3.14 -9.94
C GLY A 265 -2.77 -2.15 -9.22
N HIS A 266 -2.20 -1.17 -8.56
CA HIS A 266 -2.92 -0.04 -7.99
C HIS A 266 -3.74 0.72 -9.04
N GLY A 267 -3.10 1.02 -10.18
CA GLY A 267 -3.74 1.75 -11.28
C GLY A 267 -4.94 1.02 -11.89
N MET A 268 -4.81 -0.29 -12.12
CA MET A 268 -5.92 -1.11 -12.64
C MET A 268 -7.09 -1.18 -11.67
N TYR A 269 -6.83 -1.22 -10.36
CA TYR A 269 -7.90 -1.14 -9.36
C TYR A 269 -8.73 0.13 -9.55
N GLU A 270 -8.07 1.29 -9.56
CA GLU A 270 -8.77 2.58 -9.73
C GLU A 270 -9.45 2.70 -11.11
N GLN A 271 -8.84 2.17 -12.18
CA GLN A 271 -9.42 2.20 -13.52
C GLN A 271 -10.71 1.38 -13.65
N ASP A 272 -10.87 0.33 -12.84
CA ASP A 272 -11.96 -0.64 -12.98
C ASP A 272 -13.09 -0.47 -11.96
N ILE A 273 -13.05 0.58 -11.11
CA ILE A 273 -14.17 0.95 -10.22
C ILE A 273 -15.38 1.34 -11.06
N ASP A 274 -16.57 0.86 -10.68
CA ASP A 274 -17.82 1.09 -11.43
C ASP A 274 -18.15 2.60 -11.50
N GLU A 275 -18.33 3.10 -12.72
CA GLU A 275 -18.63 4.50 -13.02
C GLU A 275 -19.90 5.02 -12.32
N LYS A 276 -20.81 4.11 -11.90
CA LYS A 276 -22.01 4.51 -11.13
C LYS A 276 -21.68 5.23 -9.82
N TYR A 277 -20.45 5.08 -9.29
CA TYR A 277 -19.97 5.75 -8.08
C TYR A 277 -19.28 7.08 -8.36
N ALA A 278 -19.14 7.48 -9.64
CA ALA A 278 -18.41 8.69 -10.02
C ALA A 278 -18.80 9.92 -9.20
N TYR A 279 -17.80 10.71 -8.84
CA TYR A 279 -17.94 11.93 -8.03
C TYR A 279 -18.45 11.72 -6.60
N THR A 280 -18.34 10.52 -6.05
CA THR A 280 -18.71 10.23 -4.66
C THR A 280 -17.50 9.73 -3.86
N PRO A 281 -17.52 9.75 -2.51
CA PRO A 281 -16.40 9.30 -1.69
C PRO A 281 -16.14 7.78 -1.74
N ILE A 282 -17.05 6.99 -2.34
CA ILE A 282 -16.84 5.56 -2.56
C ILE A 282 -16.22 5.24 -3.92
N TYR A 283 -15.91 6.27 -4.73
CA TYR A 283 -15.24 6.11 -6.03
C TYR A 283 -13.72 6.11 -5.88
N GLN A 284 -13.22 5.23 -5.07
CA GLN A 284 -11.82 4.96 -4.78
C GLN A 284 -11.68 3.57 -4.15
N GLY A 285 -10.47 3.05 -4.01
CA GLY A 285 -10.23 1.80 -3.31
C GLY A 285 -10.70 1.84 -1.85
N THR A 286 -11.11 0.69 -1.30
CA THR A 286 -11.82 0.63 -0.01
C THR A 286 -10.92 0.79 1.21
N SER A 287 -9.66 0.33 1.13
CA SER A 287 -8.68 0.40 2.23
C SER A 287 -7.26 0.34 1.71
N MET A 288 -6.29 0.67 2.57
CA MET A 288 -4.88 0.55 2.21
C MET A 288 -4.46 -0.91 2.00
N GLY A 289 -4.95 -1.84 2.81
CA GLY A 289 -4.64 -3.28 2.67
C GLY A 289 -5.22 -3.89 1.40
N ILE A 290 -6.46 -3.57 1.04
CA ILE A 290 -7.05 -4.03 -0.22
C ILE A 290 -6.33 -3.39 -1.42
N HIS A 291 -6.01 -2.10 -1.35
CA HIS A 291 -5.28 -1.41 -2.41
C HIS A 291 -3.90 -2.04 -2.63
N GLU A 292 -3.17 -2.28 -1.55
CA GLU A 292 -1.88 -2.97 -1.58
C GLU A 292 -1.99 -4.41 -2.06
N SER A 293 -3.11 -5.09 -1.82
CA SER A 293 -3.30 -6.45 -2.34
C SER A 293 -3.37 -6.51 -3.85
N GLN A 294 -3.82 -5.44 -4.52
CA GLN A 294 -3.90 -5.38 -5.98
C GLN A 294 -2.51 -5.16 -6.60
N SER A 295 -1.69 -4.32 -5.99
CA SER A 295 -0.29 -4.13 -6.38
C SER A 295 0.54 -5.39 -6.15
N LEU A 296 0.41 -6.00 -4.98
CA LEU A 296 1.13 -7.22 -4.61
C LEU A 296 0.64 -8.45 -5.39
N PHE A 297 -0.63 -8.51 -5.77
CA PHE A 297 -1.09 -9.56 -6.68
C PHE A 297 -0.34 -9.49 -8.01
N ASN A 298 -0.17 -8.30 -8.57
CA ASN A 298 0.60 -8.14 -9.80
C ASN A 298 2.10 -8.38 -9.58
N GLU A 299 2.71 -7.79 -8.57
CA GLU A 299 4.15 -7.89 -8.31
C GLU A 299 4.55 -9.29 -7.81
N ILE A 300 3.84 -9.79 -6.77
CA ILE A 300 4.27 -10.99 -6.05
C ILE A 300 3.64 -12.25 -6.64
N ILE A 301 2.36 -12.23 -7.01
CA ILE A 301 1.70 -13.43 -7.55
C ILE A 301 2.04 -13.57 -9.04
N ILE A 302 1.79 -12.58 -9.88
CA ILE A 302 2.08 -12.64 -11.31
C ILE A 302 3.59 -12.52 -11.55
N GLY A 303 4.21 -11.44 -11.06
CA GLY A 303 5.63 -11.14 -11.27
C GLY A 303 6.61 -12.13 -10.61
N SER A 304 6.12 -13.05 -9.76
CA SER A 304 6.92 -14.15 -9.20
C SER A 304 6.60 -15.49 -9.84
N ASN A 305 5.61 -15.55 -10.72
CA ASN A 305 5.19 -16.81 -11.32
C ASN A 305 6.19 -17.28 -12.38
N ARG A 306 6.53 -18.57 -12.33
CA ARG A 306 7.48 -19.17 -13.26
C ARG A 306 6.97 -19.16 -14.72
N ASN A 307 5.68 -19.47 -14.93
CA ASN A 307 5.08 -19.51 -16.26
C ASN A 307 5.02 -18.11 -16.89
N PHE A 308 4.73 -17.08 -16.07
CA PHE A 308 4.83 -15.69 -16.53
C PHE A 308 6.22 -15.36 -17.04
N TRP A 309 7.27 -15.66 -16.27
CA TRP A 309 8.65 -15.36 -16.70
C TRP A 309 9.12 -16.25 -17.84
N GLU A 310 8.71 -17.50 -17.90
CA GLU A 310 9.02 -18.36 -19.04
C GLU A 310 8.48 -17.78 -20.35
N LYS A 311 7.29 -17.18 -20.28
CA LYS A 311 6.67 -16.47 -21.42
C LYS A 311 7.33 -15.12 -21.71
N GLN A 312 7.68 -14.34 -20.67
CA GLN A 312 8.20 -12.99 -20.81
C GLN A 312 9.73 -12.93 -21.01
N TYR A 313 10.48 -13.98 -20.68
CA TYR A 313 11.93 -13.95 -20.73
C TYR A 313 12.50 -13.71 -22.15
N PRO A 314 11.97 -14.29 -23.23
CA PRO A 314 12.42 -13.94 -24.58
C PRO A 314 12.23 -12.45 -24.91
N PHE A 315 11.12 -11.86 -24.50
CA PHE A 315 10.87 -10.43 -24.69
C PHE A 315 11.78 -9.57 -23.81
N PHE A 316 12.06 -10.00 -22.58
CA PHE A 316 13.06 -9.36 -21.72
C PHE A 316 14.45 -9.35 -22.36
N GLN A 317 14.91 -10.50 -22.91
CA GLN A 317 16.19 -10.61 -23.60
C GLN A 317 16.24 -9.71 -24.86
N GLU A 318 15.16 -9.67 -25.65
CA GLU A 318 15.05 -8.76 -26.79
C GLU A 318 15.21 -7.30 -26.36
N CYS A 319 14.49 -6.86 -25.31
CA CYS A 319 14.60 -5.50 -24.78
C CYS A 319 15.99 -5.20 -24.21
N ALA A 320 16.64 -6.18 -23.61
CA ALA A 320 17.98 -6.06 -23.02
C ALA A 320 19.12 -6.12 -24.06
N GLU A 321 18.80 -6.32 -25.36
CA GLU A 321 19.74 -6.25 -26.48
C GLU A 321 21.03 -7.10 -26.29
N GLY A 322 20.85 -8.35 -25.85
CA GLY A 322 21.94 -9.31 -25.67
C GLY A 322 22.61 -9.31 -24.28
N THR A 323 22.28 -8.37 -23.40
CA THR A 323 22.91 -8.26 -22.07
C THR A 323 22.76 -9.54 -21.23
N PHE A 324 21.67 -10.30 -21.42
CA PHE A 324 21.33 -11.50 -20.64
C PHE A 324 21.25 -12.78 -21.48
N ASP A 325 21.73 -12.79 -22.73
CA ASP A 325 21.62 -13.95 -23.65
C ASP A 325 22.40 -15.18 -23.17
N ASP A 326 23.46 -14.98 -22.39
CA ASP A 326 24.27 -16.04 -21.78
C ASP A 326 23.68 -16.60 -20.48
N ILE A 327 22.54 -16.08 -20.02
CA ILE A 327 21.89 -16.52 -18.76
C ILE A 327 20.77 -17.48 -19.09
N SER A 328 20.79 -18.67 -18.47
CA SER A 328 19.70 -19.64 -18.60
C SER A 328 18.43 -19.09 -17.94
N PHE A 329 17.27 -19.46 -18.48
CA PHE A 329 15.99 -19.08 -17.87
C PHE A 329 15.91 -19.51 -16.39
N ASP A 330 16.39 -20.69 -16.06
CA ASP A 330 16.36 -21.20 -14.68
C ASP A 330 17.22 -20.36 -13.72
N ASP A 331 18.47 -20.02 -14.14
CA ASP A 331 19.32 -19.11 -13.35
C ASP A 331 18.66 -17.73 -13.19
N PHE A 332 18.10 -17.19 -14.29
CA PHE A 332 17.43 -15.90 -14.27
C PHE A 332 16.24 -15.90 -13.29
N TYR A 333 15.30 -16.83 -13.47
CA TYR A 333 14.11 -16.92 -12.63
C TYR A 333 14.46 -17.09 -11.13
N ARG A 334 15.35 -18.00 -10.82
CA ARG A 334 15.79 -18.24 -9.44
C ARG A 334 16.44 -17.00 -8.83
N SER A 335 17.22 -16.25 -9.62
CA SER A 335 17.90 -15.03 -9.15
C SER A 335 16.94 -13.92 -8.71
N LEU A 336 15.75 -13.83 -9.33
CA LEU A 336 14.73 -12.84 -8.98
C LEU A 336 14.15 -13.04 -7.58
N LYS A 337 14.24 -14.26 -7.06
CA LYS A 337 13.64 -14.69 -5.78
C LYS A 337 14.68 -15.09 -4.72
N LYS A 338 15.91 -14.59 -4.84
CA LYS A 338 16.87 -14.75 -3.76
C LYS A 338 16.34 -14.04 -2.51
N THR A 339 16.30 -14.76 -1.37
CA THR A 339 15.98 -14.20 -0.06
C THR A 339 17.24 -14.04 0.79
N GLN A 340 17.28 -12.97 1.56
CA GLN A 340 18.34 -12.71 2.51
C GLN A 340 17.83 -11.80 3.64
N SER A 341 18.40 -11.93 4.84
CA SER A 341 18.14 -10.95 5.89
C SER A 341 18.65 -9.59 5.48
N SER A 342 17.84 -8.57 5.63
CA SER A 342 18.23 -7.16 5.41
C SER A 342 17.80 -6.31 6.59
N LEU A 343 18.49 -5.19 6.79
CA LEU A 343 18.13 -4.21 7.82
C LEU A 343 17.06 -3.26 7.33
N ILE A 344 17.07 -2.92 6.04
CA ILE A 344 16.23 -1.87 5.46
C ILE A 344 14.95 -2.49 4.86
N ARG A 345 13.80 -2.08 5.38
CA ARG A 345 12.49 -2.62 4.99
C ARG A 345 12.21 -2.52 3.49
N ILE A 346 12.46 -1.35 2.89
CA ILE A 346 12.18 -1.13 1.46
C ILE A 346 13.13 -1.89 0.52
N GLU A 347 14.18 -2.52 1.04
CA GLU A 347 15.12 -3.37 0.32
C GLU A 347 14.88 -4.86 0.62
N ALA A 348 13.94 -5.18 1.50
CA ALA A 348 13.63 -6.54 1.89
C ALA A 348 12.99 -7.32 0.73
N ASP A 349 13.36 -8.60 0.63
CA ASP A 349 12.71 -9.52 -0.32
C ASP A 349 11.30 -9.91 0.14
N SER A 350 10.52 -10.50 -0.78
CA SER A 350 9.11 -10.80 -0.55
C SER A 350 8.87 -11.78 0.62
N LEU A 351 9.85 -12.65 0.96
CA LEU A 351 9.72 -13.58 2.09
C LEU A 351 9.92 -12.89 3.43
N THR A 352 10.90 -11.97 3.51
CA THR A 352 11.26 -11.34 4.77
C THR A 352 10.50 -10.04 5.04
N TYR A 353 9.94 -9.39 4.02
CA TYR A 353 9.21 -8.13 4.14
C TYR A 353 8.10 -8.15 5.20
N PRO A 354 7.23 -9.18 5.29
CA PRO A 354 6.21 -9.22 6.33
C PRO A 354 6.77 -9.21 7.76
N LEU A 355 7.97 -9.75 8.01
CA LEU A 355 8.60 -9.70 9.32
C LEU A 355 8.95 -8.27 9.73
N HIS A 356 9.40 -7.44 8.77
CA HIS A 356 9.64 -6.02 9.02
C HIS A 356 8.36 -5.29 9.45
N ILE A 357 7.23 -5.64 8.85
CA ILE A 357 5.93 -5.05 9.19
C ILE A 357 5.44 -5.52 10.56
N ILE A 358 5.57 -6.81 10.86
CA ILE A 358 5.20 -7.37 12.16
C ILE A 358 5.96 -6.69 13.31
N ILE A 359 7.26 -6.44 13.14
CA ILE A 359 8.07 -5.69 14.13
C ILE A 359 7.45 -4.32 14.40
N ARG A 360 7.08 -3.57 13.37
CA ARG A 360 6.49 -2.23 13.50
C ARG A 360 5.11 -2.27 14.15
N TYR A 361 4.30 -3.23 13.77
CA TYR A 361 2.99 -3.47 14.39
C TYR A 361 3.12 -3.71 15.90
N GLU A 362 4.01 -4.61 16.29
CA GLU A 362 4.22 -4.93 17.71
C GLU A 362 4.72 -3.71 18.50
N ILE A 363 5.61 -2.89 17.91
CA ILE A 363 6.10 -1.66 18.56
C ILE A 363 4.98 -0.62 18.68
N GLU A 364 4.19 -0.38 17.62
CA GLU A 364 3.07 0.56 17.70
C GLU A 364 2.02 0.10 18.73
N LYS A 365 1.73 -1.20 18.79
CA LYS A 365 0.86 -1.77 19.84
C LYS A 365 1.40 -1.50 21.23
N MET A 366 2.70 -1.66 21.48
CA MET A 366 3.34 -1.32 22.75
C MET A 366 3.20 0.17 23.10
N ILE A 367 3.34 1.06 22.12
CA ILE A 367 3.22 2.52 22.31
C ILE A 367 1.80 2.92 22.74
N PHE A 368 0.79 2.40 22.04
CA PHE A 368 -0.59 2.87 22.22
C PHE A 368 -1.39 2.09 23.26
N ASN A 369 -1.13 0.77 23.41
CA ASN A 369 -1.89 -0.07 24.32
C ASN A 369 -1.16 -0.39 25.63
N GLU A 370 0.19 -0.42 25.63
CA GLU A 370 0.98 -0.88 26.78
C GLU A 370 1.74 0.28 27.46
N GLY A 371 1.90 1.42 26.78
CA GLY A 371 2.54 2.61 27.35
C GLY A 371 4.04 2.49 27.53
N VAL A 372 4.72 1.79 26.60
CA VAL A 372 6.17 1.65 26.59
C VAL A 372 6.86 3.02 26.56
N ALA A 373 7.99 3.14 27.25
CA ALA A 373 8.78 4.37 27.27
C ALA A 373 9.45 4.60 25.90
N ILE A 374 9.33 5.83 25.37
CA ILE A 374 9.81 6.14 24.02
C ILE A 374 11.35 5.98 23.89
N GLU A 375 12.07 6.24 24.97
CA GLU A 375 13.54 6.03 25.05
C GLU A 375 13.96 4.57 24.93
N GLU A 376 13.08 3.59 25.18
CA GLU A 376 13.36 2.14 25.07
C GLU A 376 13.15 1.62 23.64
N LEU A 377 12.45 2.36 22.78
CA LEU A 377 12.07 1.90 21.44
C LEU A 377 13.26 1.50 20.54
N PRO A 378 14.41 2.19 20.52
CA PRO A 378 15.55 1.76 19.70
C PRO A 378 16.06 0.36 20.07
N GLU A 379 16.15 0.06 21.37
CA GLU A 379 16.62 -1.25 21.82
C GLU A 379 15.58 -2.34 21.55
N ILE A 380 14.31 -2.08 21.80
CA ILE A 380 13.21 -2.99 21.45
C ILE A 380 13.21 -3.30 19.95
N TRP A 381 13.43 -2.27 19.11
CA TRP A 381 13.56 -2.44 17.67
C TRP A 381 14.71 -3.37 17.30
N ASN A 382 15.90 -3.12 17.86
CA ASN A 382 17.09 -3.89 17.59
C ASN A 382 16.94 -5.35 18.03
N ASP A 383 16.36 -5.60 19.20
CA ASP A 383 16.11 -6.94 19.73
C ASP A 383 15.14 -7.73 18.82
N LYS A 384 14.06 -7.10 18.37
CA LYS A 384 13.12 -7.73 17.45
C LYS A 384 13.73 -8.02 16.07
N TYR A 385 14.60 -7.15 15.57
CA TYR A 385 15.34 -7.40 14.32
C TYR A 385 16.28 -8.58 14.46
N GLU A 386 17.00 -8.68 15.57
CA GLU A 386 17.87 -9.83 15.86
C GLU A 386 17.08 -11.13 15.99
N GLU A 387 15.93 -11.09 16.71
CA GLU A 387 15.07 -12.25 16.91
C GLU A 387 14.43 -12.74 15.59
N TYR A 388 13.85 -11.86 14.76
CA TYR A 388 13.06 -12.25 13.59
C TYR A 388 13.87 -12.36 12.30
N LEU A 389 14.89 -11.52 12.15
CA LEU A 389 15.67 -11.43 10.92
C LEU A 389 17.11 -11.97 11.09
N GLY A 390 17.58 -12.13 12.33
CA GLY A 390 18.94 -12.57 12.62
C GLY A 390 20.00 -11.51 12.32
N VAL A 391 19.60 -10.25 12.23
CA VAL A 391 20.49 -9.08 11.99
C VAL A 391 20.18 -7.99 12.97
N ARG A 392 21.21 -7.27 13.44
CA ARG A 392 21.06 -6.17 14.40
C ARG A 392 21.58 -4.87 13.80
N PRO A 393 20.79 -3.77 13.82
CA PRO A 393 21.26 -2.47 13.35
C PRO A 393 22.49 -1.97 14.12
N GLU A 394 23.46 -1.38 13.40
CA GLU A 394 24.65 -0.77 14.02
C GLU A 394 24.41 0.69 14.42
N ASN A 395 23.38 1.32 13.87
CA ASN A 395 22.99 2.69 14.14
C ASN A 395 21.50 2.90 13.92
N ASP A 396 20.96 4.02 14.42
CA ASP A 396 19.51 4.29 14.38
C ASP A 396 18.95 4.51 12.96
N VAL A 397 19.78 4.84 11.96
CA VAL A 397 19.34 4.98 10.55
C VAL A 397 19.08 3.63 9.91
N GLU A 398 19.85 2.62 10.26
CA GLU A 398 19.60 1.23 9.88
C GLU A 398 18.49 0.60 10.75
N GLY A 399 18.19 1.23 11.89
CA GLY A 399 17.17 0.84 12.85
C GLY A 399 15.89 1.68 12.76
N ILE A 400 15.50 2.22 13.88
CA ILE A 400 14.21 2.87 14.14
C ILE A 400 13.94 4.15 13.29
N LEU A 401 14.99 4.78 12.72
CA LEU A 401 14.85 5.96 11.86
C LEU A 401 14.61 5.63 10.38
N GLN A 402 14.37 4.36 10.01
CA GLN A 402 14.18 3.98 8.61
C GLN A 402 12.96 4.64 7.98
N ASP A 403 11.83 4.64 8.68
CA ASP A 403 10.53 4.99 8.14
C ASP A 403 10.11 6.41 8.49
N VAL A 404 9.56 7.11 7.50
CA VAL A 404 9.03 8.46 7.68
C VAL A 404 7.65 8.49 8.38
N HIS A 405 6.93 7.37 8.41
CA HIS A 405 5.54 7.25 8.83
C HIS A 405 5.26 7.87 10.21
N TRP A 406 6.09 7.58 11.20
CA TRP A 406 5.91 8.13 12.55
C TRP A 406 6.14 9.63 12.63
N SER A 407 6.96 10.19 11.74
CA SER A 407 7.11 11.65 11.66
C SER A 407 5.84 12.34 11.15
N GLY A 408 5.06 11.65 10.34
CA GLY A 408 3.74 12.08 9.86
C GLY A 408 2.57 11.67 10.77
N ALA A 409 2.85 11.08 11.94
CA ALA A 409 1.84 10.50 12.83
C ALA A 409 0.95 9.42 12.16
N SER A 410 1.45 8.71 11.15
CA SER A 410 0.72 7.66 10.43
C SER A 410 0.75 6.32 11.18
N PHE A 411 0.37 6.34 12.45
CA PHE A 411 0.28 5.14 13.28
C PHE A 411 -0.92 4.28 12.87
N GLY A 412 -0.75 2.96 12.83
CA GLY A 412 -1.75 2.02 12.33
C GLY A 412 -1.72 1.78 10.81
N TYR A 413 -0.90 2.54 10.06
CA TYR A 413 -0.76 2.41 8.61
C TYR A 413 0.03 1.16 8.19
N LEU A 414 1.19 0.93 8.83
CA LEU A 414 2.17 -0.07 8.43
C LEU A 414 1.62 -1.51 8.33
N PRO A 415 0.69 -1.97 9.19
CA PRO A 415 0.08 -3.29 9.05
C PRO A 415 -0.59 -3.54 7.69
N SER A 416 -1.08 -2.50 7.01
CA SER A 416 -1.72 -2.60 5.69
C SER A 416 -0.83 -3.27 4.65
N TYR A 417 0.48 -3.08 4.72
CA TYR A 417 1.44 -3.74 3.82
C TYR A 417 1.41 -5.27 3.96
N ALA A 418 1.47 -5.80 5.19
CA ALA A 418 1.41 -7.25 5.40
C ALA A 418 0.01 -7.82 5.15
N LEU A 419 -1.04 -7.04 5.43
CA LEU A 419 -2.41 -7.37 5.04
C LEU A 419 -2.53 -7.53 3.52
N GLY A 420 -1.94 -6.62 2.76
CA GLY A 420 -1.90 -6.71 1.30
C GLY A 420 -1.32 -8.03 0.78
N TYR A 421 -0.21 -8.49 1.36
CA TYR A 421 0.38 -9.80 1.04
C TYR A 421 -0.60 -10.95 1.31
N MET A 422 -1.24 -10.96 2.49
CA MET A 422 -2.17 -12.02 2.87
C MET A 422 -3.42 -12.02 1.99
N TYR A 423 -3.98 -10.84 1.72
CA TYR A 423 -5.12 -10.70 0.82
C TYR A 423 -4.80 -11.16 -0.60
N ALA A 424 -3.64 -10.76 -1.15
CA ALA A 424 -3.22 -11.18 -2.50
C ALA A 424 -3.16 -12.72 -2.61
N ALA A 425 -2.55 -13.39 -1.65
CA ALA A 425 -2.47 -14.86 -1.64
C ALA A 425 -3.83 -15.53 -1.44
N GLN A 426 -4.71 -14.95 -0.62
CA GLN A 426 -6.07 -15.46 -0.40
C GLN A 426 -6.95 -15.27 -1.64
N LEU A 427 -6.81 -14.15 -2.36
CA LEU A 427 -7.47 -13.91 -3.65
C LEU A 427 -6.98 -14.89 -4.72
N LEU A 428 -5.67 -15.17 -4.77
CA LEU A 428 -5.12 -16.21 -5.64
C LEU A 428 -5.80 -17.56 -5.37
N HIS A 429 -5.87 -17.98 -4.09
CA HIS A 429 -6.51 -19.23 -3.73
C HIS A 429 -7.99 -19.28 -4.15
N ALA A 430 -8.72 -18.17 -4.04
CA ALA A 430 -10.10 -18.07 -4.48
C ALA A 430 -10.21 -18.18 -6.01
N MET A 431 -9.36 -17.46 -6.75
CA MET A 431 -9.29 -17.48 -8.21
C MET A 431 -8.98 -18.91 -8.74
N GLU A 432 -8.07 -19.63 -8.10
CA GLU A 432 -7.67 -20.96 -8.52
C GLU A 432 -8.77 -22.03 -8.35
N LYS A 433 -9.86 -21.73 -7.64
CA LYS A 433 -11.06 -22.60 -7.61
C LYS A 433 -11.88 -22.52 -8.91
N GLU A 434 -11.72 -21.46 -9.67
CA GLU A 434 -12.47 -21.16 -10.89
C GLU A 434 -11.62 -21.30 -12.14
N GLN A 435 -10.35 -20.90 -12.07
CA GLN A 435 -9.43 -20.88 -13.21
C GLN A 435 -7.97 -21.02 -12.76
N SER A 436 -7.14 -21.69 -13.57
CA SER A 436 -5.72 -21.87 -13.27
C SER A 436 -4.91 -20.64 -13.65
N ILE A 437 -4.31 -19.97 -12.66
CA ILE A 437 -3.43 -18.82 -12.93
C ILE A 437 -2.20 -19.24 -13.72
N ASP A 438 -1.67 -20.44 -13.46
CA ASP A 438 -0.50 -20.98 -14.15
C ASP A 438 -0.77 -21.19 -15.65
N GLU A 439 -1.98 -21.68 -16.03
CA GLU A 439 -2.39 -21.83 -17.42
C GLU A 439 -2.59 -20.48 -18.12
N ILE A 440 -3.20 -19.50 -17.43
CA ILE A 440 -3.41 -18.15 -17.97
C ILE A 440 -2.05 -17.51 -18.22
N LEU A 441 -1.12 -17.54 -17.28
CA LEU A 441 0.19 -16.91 -17.40
C LEU A 441 1.13 -17.60 -18.41
N ALA A 442 0.85 -18.86 -18.75
CA ALA A 442 1.51 -19.56 -19.86
C ALA A 442 0.92 -19.20 -21.23
N SER A 443 -0.25 -18.55 -21.28
CA SER A 443 -0.94 -18.16 -22.51
C SER A 443 -0.48 -16.78 -23.03
N ASP A 444 -1.11 -16.30 -24.11
CA ASP A 444 -0.91 -14.96 -24.67
C ASP A 444 -1.95 -13.94 -24.14
N ASP A 445 -2.91 -14.38 -23.34
CA ASP A 445 -4.03 -13.55 -22.86
C ASP A 445 -4.14 -13.60 -21.33
N TYR A 446 -3.85 -12.48 -20.67
CA TYR A 446 -3.95 -12.31 -19.22
C TYR A 446 -5.28 -11.68 -18.76
N SER A 447 -6.15 -11.32 -19.72
CA SER A 447 -7.44 -10.67 -19.41
C SER A 447 -8.31 -11.43 -18.40
N PRO A 448 -8.33 -12.79 -18.34
CA PRO A 448 -9.14 -13.50 -17.35
C PRO A 448 -8.78 -13.16 -15.89
N ILE A 449 -7.50 -12.85 -15.61
CA ILE A 449 -7.07 -12.44 -14.26
C ILE A 449 -7.69 -11.09 -13.92
N LYS A 450 -7.57 -10.12 -14.85
CA LYS A 450 -8.12 -8.77 -14.66
C LYS A 450 -9.65 -8.80 -14.52
N GLU A 451 -10.34 -9.58 -15.34
CA GLU A 451 -11.79 -9.73 -15.30
C GLU A 451 -12.25 -10.30 -13.96
N TRP A 452 -11.59 -11.33 -13.45
CA TRP A 452 -11.88 -11.89 -12.13
C TRP A 452 -11.68 -10.86 -11.01
N MET A 453 -10.54 -10.12 -11.03
CA MET A 453 -10.28 -9.06 -10.05
C MET A 453 -11.33 -7.94 -10.12
N LYS A 454 -11.73 -7.55 -11.32
CA LYS A 454 -12.77 -6.56 -11.53
C LYS A 454 -14.11 -7.03 -10.96
N GLU A 455 -14.51 -8.27 -11.24
CA GLU A 455 -15.78 -8.83 -10.78
C GLU A 455 -15.84 -8.95 -9.25
N HIS A 456 -14.75 -9.39 -8.62
CA HIS A 456 -14.75 -9.71 -7.19
C HIS A 456 -14.28 -8.55 -6.30
N ILE A 457 -13.45 -7.64 -6.80
CA ILE A 457 -12.83 -6.57 -6.01
C ILE A 457 -13.08 -5.19 -6.63
N HIS A 458 -12.56 -4.91 -7.85
CA HIS A 458 -12.39 -3.54 -8.33
C HIS A 458 -13.69 -2.77 -8.47
N GLN A 459 -14.72 -3.39 -9.07
CA GLN A 459 -15.99 -2.71 -9.38
C GLN A 459 -16.69 -2.12 -8.14
N TYR A 460 -16.35 -2.60 -6.95
CA TYR A 460 -17.05 -2.16 -5.73
C TYR A 460 -16.46 -0.86 -5.14
N GLY A 461 -15.23 -0.49 -5.50
CA GLY A 461 -14.58 0.66 -4.87
C GLY A 461 -14.68 0.60 -3.34
N ALA A 462 -14.94 1.72 -2.69
CA ALA A 462 -15.16 1.80 -1.25
C ALA A 462 -16.62 1.57 -0.81
N SER A 463 -17.46 0.95 -1.66
CA SER A 463 -18.86 0.63 -1.30
C SER A 463 -18.98 -0.53 -0.31
N ARG A 464 -17.92 -1.31 -0.11
CA ARG A 464 -17.85 -2.42 0.85
C ARG A 464 -16.64 -2.24 1.76
N LYS A 465 -16.79 -2.61 3.03
CA LYS A 465 -15.64 -2.65 3.96
C LYS A 465 -14.67 -3.77 3.53
N PRO A 466 -13.35 -3.63 3.81
CA PRO A 466 -12.34 -4.59 3.37
C PRO A 466 -12.63 -6.02 3.83
N THR A 467 -13.01 -6.21 5.10
CA THR A 467 -13.35 -7.53 5.64
C THR A 467 -14.56 -8.18 4.94
N GLN A 468 -15.58 -7.38 4.57
CA GLN A 468 -16.72 -7.84 3.81
C GLN A 468 -16.34 -8.20 2.38
N LEU A 469 -15.50 -7.37 1.74
CA LEU A 469 -15.05 -7.58 0.37
C LEU A 469 -14.26 -8.90 0.25
N ILE A 470 -13.35 -9.16 1.19
CA ILE A 470 -12.60 -10.42 1.23
C ILE A 470 -13.53 -11.60 1.51
N GLN A 471 -14.46 -11.48 2.46
CA GLN A 471 -15.45 -12.53 2.74
C GLN A 471 -16.30 -12.85 1.50
N ASP A 472 -16.73 -11.84 0.77
CA ASP A 472 -17.55 -12.02 -0.44
C ASP A 472 -16.75 -12.67 -1.58
N ALA A 473 -15.50 -12.27 -1.76
CA ALA A 473 -14.63 -12.80 -2.82
C ALA A 473 -14.10 -14.22 -2.53
N THR A 474 -13.92 -14.58 -1.26
CA THR A 474 -13.20 -15.83 -0.92
C THR A 474 -14.02 -16.80 -0.10
N ASN A 475 -15.21 -16.41 0.40
CA ASN A 475 -16.10 -17.14 1.29
C ASN A 475 -15.53 -17.39 2.69
N GLU A 476 -14.47 -16.67 3.09
CA GLU A 476 -13.89 -16.74 4.44
C GLU A 476 -13.22 -15.43 4.85
N GLY A 477 -13.01 -15.26 6.16
CA GLY A 477 -12.23 -14.15 6.70
C GLY A 477 -10.73 -14.30 6.42
N LEU A 478 -9.93 -13.32 6.87
CA LEU A 478 -8.48 -13.32 6.65
C LEU A 478 -7.80 -14.58 7.20
N ASN A 479 -7.07 -15.27 6.30
CA ASN A 479 -6.37 -16.52 6.59
C ASN A 479 -4.91 -16.45 6.09
N PRO A 480 -3.92 -16.36 6.98
CA PRO A 480 -2.50 -16.23 6.60
C PRO A 480 -1.92 -17.52 6.00
N GLN A 481 -2.61 -18.66 6.13
CA GLN A 481 -2.09 -19.94 5.64
C GLN A 481 -1.86 -19.92 4.13
N TYR A 482 -2.72 -19.24 3.37
CA TYR A 482 -2.56 -19.15 1.92
C TYR A 482 -1.27 -18.45 1.51
N LEU A 483 -0.86 -17.41 2.23
CA LEU A 483 0.42 -16.75 1.98
C LEU A 483 1.59 -17.66 2.38
N ILE A 484 1.50 -18.35 3.49
CA ILE A 484 2.54 -19.27 3.96
C ILE A 484 2.74 -20.39 2.93
N ASP A 485 1.67 -21.03 2.47
CA ASP A 485 1.70 -22.12 1.47
C ASP A 485 2.26 -21.62 0.12
N TYR A 486 1.84 -20.43 -0.30
CA TYR A 486 2.35 -19.78 -1.50
C TYR A 486 3.86 -19.52 -1.42
N MET A 487 4.32 -18.93 -0.33
CA MET A 487 5.74 -18.66 -0.10
C MET A 487 6.56 -19.95 -0.02
N GLU A 488 6.06 -20.96 0.69
CA GLU A 488 6.73 -22.26 0.78
C GLU A 488 6.91 -22.87 -0.62
N LYS A 489 5.84 -22.93 -1.42
CA LYS A 489 5.87 -23.43 -2.81
C LYS A 489 6.93 -22.73 -3.65
N ILE A 490 6.93 -21.40 -3.65
CA ILE A 490 7.84 -20.60 -4.48
C ILE A 490 9.29 -20.75 -4.02
N TYR A 491 9.54 -20.53 -2.74
CA TYR A 491 10.92 -20.50 -2.23
C TYR A 491 11.56 -21.89 -2.18
N PHE A 492 10.81 -22.96 -1.91
CA PHE A 492 11.35 -24.32 -2.00
C PHE A 492 11.70 -24.68 -3.45
N SER A 493 10.89 -24.27 -4.43
CA SER A 493 11.21 -24.43 -5.85
C SER A 493 12.48 -23.65 -6.22
N VAL A 494 12.60 -22.38 -5.82
CA VAL A 494 13.74 -21.51 -6.12
C VAL A 494 15.04 -22.01 -5.51
N TYR A 495 14.98 -22.51 -4.28
CA TYR A 495 16.13 -23.03 -3.55
C TYR A 495 16.36 -24.53 -3.74
N GLN A 496 15.55 -25.19 -4.58
CA GLN A 496 15.65 -26.63 -4.87
C GLN A 496 15.61 -27.50 -3.59
N VAL A 497 14.70 -27.15 -2.69
CA VAL A 497 14.41 -27.94 -1.48
C VAL A 497 13.42 -29.04 -1.86
N ASP A 498 13.81 -30.31 -1.59
CA ASP A 498 12.99 -31.51 -1.81
C ASP A 498 11.95 -31.73 -0.67
#